data_b3b807730e066a417db69a8b639a4dfa
#
_entry.id   b3b807730e066a417db69a8b639a4dfa
#
_cell.length_a   1.000
_cell.length_b   1.000
_cell.length_c   1.000
_cell.angle_alpha   90.00
_cell.angle_beta   90.00
_cell.angle_gamma   90.00
#
_symmetry.space_group_name_H-M   'P 1'
#
loop_
_entity.id
_entity.type
_entity.pdbx_description
1 polymer ?
#
loop_
_entity_poly.entity_id
_entity_poly.type
_entity_poly.pdbx_seq_one_letter_code
_entity_poly.pdbx_strand_id
1 'polypeptide(L)'
;FNAVAAANSYAMFGDVMTAAEIGEESDKNRVMGDPHLKSMVAKDGVNQASALVLTRWETAQALGVAERAIFLHGHGTGSEPQVLNRRSIGQSEAMVAAYRNALAGAGIEAGQIGAADLYSCFPIAVWVAMDALGMSLDDPRPLTLTGGLPFFGGPGNNYSTHGIAEMVHWLRGKSAPSYGVVGANGGYLSKHAVGIYANIPTEFHEAVPEFKAPEDLEVVSAQ
;
A
#
# COMPACT_ATOMS: atom_id res chain seq x y z
N PHE A 1 -1.44 -8.43 -10.03
CA PHE A 1 -2.53 -7.50 -9.70
C PHE A 1 -3.82 -7.91 -10.39
N ASN A 2 -3.90 -7.94 -11.72
CA ASN A 2 -5.15 -8.25 -12.43
C ASN A 2 -5.74 -9.62 -12.04
N ALA A 3 -4.93 -10.67 -11.96
CA ALA A 3 -5.40 -12.02 -11.56
C ALA A 3 -5.98 -12.02 -10.12
N VAL A 4 -5.43 -11.22 -9.22
CA VAL A 4 -5.96 -11.07 -7.85
C VAL A 4 -7.32 -10.36 -7.88
N ALA A 5 -7.43 -9.25 -8.63
CA ALA A 5 -8.69 -8.55 -8.80
C ALA A 5 -9.77 -9.43 -9.44
N ALA A 6 -9.41 -10.25 -10.44
CA ALA A 6 -10.34 -11.17 -11.10
C ALA A 6 -10.92 -12.23 -10.13
N ALA A 7 -10.19 -12.57 -9.08
CA ALA A 7 -10.65 -13.48 -8.03
C ALA A 7 -11.35 -12.75 -6.85
N ASN A 8 -11.32 -11.42 -6.80
CA ASN A 8 -11.89 -10.63 -5.72
C ASN A 8 -13.30 -10.15 -6.10
N SER A 9 -14.32 -10.61 -5.37
CA SER A 9 -15.73 -10.30 -5.63
C SER A 9 -16.09 -8.81 -5.43
N TYR A 10 -15.23 -8.01 -4.81
CA TYR A 10 -15.41 -6.58 -4.60
C TYR A 10 -14.72 -5.74 -5.67
N ALA A 11 -13.94 -6.36 -6.57
CA ALA A 11 -13.29 -5.65 -7.67
C ALA A 11 -14.31 -5.15 -8.70
N MET A 12 -14.13 -3.91 -9.14
CA MET A 12 -15.01 -3.28 -10.14
C MET A 12 -14.56 -3.54 -11.58
N PHE A 13 -13.28 -3.92 -11.78
CA PHE A 13 -12.66 -4.14 -13.10
C PHE A 13 -11.90 -5.48 -13.10
N GLY A 14 -12.59 -6.53 -12.61
CA GLY A 14 -12.03 -7.86 -12.41
C GLY A 14 -11.96 -8.74 -13.67
N ASP A 15 -12.12 -8.20 -14.86
CA ASP A 15 -11.95 -8.97 -16.10
C ASP A 15 -10.50 -9.44 -16.23
N VAL A 16 -10.33 -10.72 -16.58
CA VAL A 16 -8.99 -11.29 -16.80
C VAL A 16 -8.37 -10.67 -18.05
N MET A 17 -7.18 -10.12 -17.89
CA MET A 17 -6.40 -9.50 -18.96
C MET A 17 -5.03 -10.15 -19.09
N THR A 18 -4.56 -10.30 -20.30
CA THR A 18 -3.18 -10.70 -20.60
C THR A 18 -2.20 -9.54 -20.36
N ALA A 19 -0.91 -9.85 -20.23
CA ALA A 19 0.13 -8.85 -20.12
C ALA A 19 0.17 -7.92 -21.35
N ALA A 20 -0.09 -8.46 -22.55
CA ALA A 20 -0.17 -7.67 -23.78
C ALA A 20 -1.35 -6.69 -23.75
N GLU A 21 -2.54 -7.12 -23.37
CA GLU A 21 -3.71 -6.25 -23.23
C GLU A 21 -3.51 -5.12 -22.21
N ILE A 22 -2.70 -5.36 -21.18
CA ILE A 22 -2.35 -4.34 -20.18
C ILE A 22 -1.23 -3.42 -20.68
N GLY A 23 -0.23 -3.98 -21.37
CA GLY A 23 1.02 -3.31 -21.72
C GLY A 23 1.09 -2.70 -23.12
N GLU A 24 0.13 -3.00 -24.00
CA GLU A 24 0.11 -2.49 -25.38
C GLU A 24 -0.97 -1.43 -25.57
N GLU A 25 -0.62 -0.40 -26.34
CA GLU A 25 -1.56 0.66 -26.71
C GLU A 25 -2.63 0.13 -27.67
N SER A 26 -3.87 0.51 -27.43
CA SER A 26 -5.02 0.19 -28.29
C SER A 26 -6.14 1.21 -28.08
N ASP A 27 -7.20 1.15 -28.92
CA ASP A 27 -8.38 1.99 -28.77
C ASP A 27 -9.02 1.92 -27.39
N LYS A 28 -8.92 0.76 -26.72
CA LYS A 28 -9.44 0.54 -25.35
C LYS A 28 -8.41 0.86 -24.26
N ASN A 29 -7.11 0.85 -24.61
CA ASN A 29 -5.99 1.03 -23.69
C ASN A 29 -5.06 2.16 -24.15
N ARG A 30 -5.61 3.36 -24.25
CA ARG A 30 -4.90 4.57 -24.71
C ARG A 30 -3.86 5.04 -23.70
N VAL A 31 -2.90 5.82 -24.14
CA VAL A 31 -1.96 6.54 -23.27
C VAL A 31 -2.73 7.52 -22.37
N MET A 32 -2.46 7.47 -21.08
CA MET A 32 -3.00 8.40 -20.06
C MET A 32 -2.00 9.47 -19.67
N GLY A 33 -0.74 9.11 -19.63
CA GLY A 33 0.42 9.96 -19.40
C GLY A 33 1.66 9.12 -19.61
N ASP A 34 2.46 9.48 -20.63
CA ASP A 34 3.63 8.71 -21.05
C ASP A 34 4.52 8.31 -19.85
N PRO A 35 4.91 7.04 -19.69
CA PRO A 35 4.63 5.88 -20.56
C PRO A 35 3.38 5.08 -20.14
N HIS A 36 2.50 5.59 -19.30
CA HIS A 36 1.41 4.82 -18.66
C HIS A 36 0.16 4.74 -19.53
N LEU A 37 -0.34 3.53 -19.71
CA LEU A 37 -1.59 3.24 -20.38
C LEU A 37 -2.77 3.19 -19.39
N LYS A 38 -3.99 3.33 -19.89
CA LYS A 38 -5.23 3.33 -19.10
C LYS A 38 -5.36 2.10 -18.19
N SER A 39 -4.91 0.93 -18.62
CA SER A 39 -4.95 -0.31 -17.83
C SER A 39 -3.92 -0.37 -16.70
N MET A 40 -2.93 0.54 -16.69
CA MET A 40 -1.86 0.58 -15.69
C MET A 40 -2.14 1.57 -14.56
N VAL A 41 -3.12 2.46 -14.70
CA VAL A 41 -3.37 3.55 -13.76
C VAL A 41 -4.65 3.34 -12.98
N ALA A 42 -4.74 3.99 -11.81
CA ALA A 42 -5.92 3.95 -10.96
C ALA A 42 -7.18 4.35 -11.72
N LYS A 43 -8.27 3.66 -11.44
CA LYS A 43 -9.61 3.96 -11.96
C LYS A 43 -10.51 4.43 -10.81
N ASP A 44 -10.85 5.70 -10.80
CA ASP A 44 -11.61 6.37 -9.73
C ASP A 44 -13.14 6.40 -9.94
N GLY A 45 -13.59 6.05 -11.15
CA GLY A 45 -15.02 5.95 -11.48
C GLY A 45 -15.67 4.70 -10.88
N VAL A 46 -15.63 4.55 -9.55
CA VAL A 46 -16.10 3.37 -8.80
C VAL A 46 -17.09 3.74 -7.71
N ASN A 47 -17.90 2.76 -7.32
CA ASN A 47 -18.81 2.85 -6.19
C ASN A 47 -18.47 1.73 -5.18
N GLN A 48 -17.48 1.98 -4.34
CA GLN A 48 -16.96 1.03 -3.36
C GLN A 48 -16.91 1.68 -1.98
N ALA A 49 -17.18 0.90 -0.94
CA ALA A 49 -17.06 1.31 0.45
C ALA A 49 -16.44 0.19 1.28
N SER A 50 -15.62 0.56 2.25
CA SER A 50 -15.05 -0.34 3.24
C SER A 50 -15.15 0.29 4.62
N ALA A 51 -15.30 -0.55 5.64
CA ALA A 51 -15.37 -0.13 7.03
C ALA A 51 -14.57 -1.07 7.91
N LEU A 52 -13.90 -0.50 8.90
CA LEU A 52 -13.12 -1.22 9.91
C LEU A 52 -13.64 -0.86 11.29
N VAL A 53 -13.68 -1.83 12.18
CA VAL A 53 -13.95 -1.61 13.60
C VAL A 53 -12.64 -1.64 14.34
N LEU A 54 -12.25 -0.49 14.90
CA LEU A 54 -11.09 -0.32 15.76
C LEU A 54 -11.53 -0.23 17.21
N THR A 55 -10.91 -1.01 18.09
CA THR A 55 -11.26 -1.03 19.50
C THR A 55 -10.05 -1.37 20.36
N ARG A 56 -10.15 -1.16 21.66
CA ARG A 56 -9.14 -1.61 22.63
C ARG A 56 -9.24 -3.11 22.84
N TRP A 57 -8.14 -3.71 23.23
CA TRP A 57 -8.08 -5.13 23.49
C TRP A 57 -9.09 -5.59 24.56
N GLU A 58 -9.20 -4.85 25.67
CA GLU A 58 -10.13 -5.14 26.75
C GLU A 58 -11.59 -5.11 26.27
N THR A 59 -11.92 -4.17 25.37
CA THR A 59 -13.26 -4.09 24.78
C THR A 59 -13.53 -5.28 23.86
N ALA A 60 -12.55 -5.69 23.04
CA ALA A 60 -12.68 -6.87 22.20
C ALA A 60 -12.92 -8.15 23.02
N GLN A 61 -12.21 -8.28 24.16
CA GLN A 61 -12.42 -9.38 25.10
C GLN A 61 -13.84 -9.34 25.72
N ALA A 62 -14.27 -8.17 26.19
CA ALA A 62 -15.60 -7.99 26.80
C ALA A 62 -16.74 -8.29 25.81
N LEU A 63 -16.53 -8.02 24.52
CA LEU A 63 -17.47 -8.31 23.43
C LEU A 63 -17.39 -9.76 22.92
N GLY A 64 -16.44 -10.57 23.40
CA GLY A 64 -16.25 -11.95 22.95
C GLY A 64 -15.72 -12.10 21.53
N VAL A 65 -15.06 -11.07 20.99
CA VAL A 65 -14.52 -11.06 19.60
C VAL A 65 -12.98 -11.08 19.55
N ALA A 66 -12.34 -11.25 20.70
CA ALA A 66 -10.88 -11.22 20.86
C ALA A 66 -10.15 -12.22 19.95
N GLU A 67 -10.69 -13.42 19.77
CA GLU A 67 -10.09 -14.46 18.90
C GLU A 67 -10.03 -14.07 17.42
N ARG A 68 -10.82 -13.06 17.01
CA ARG A 68 -10.85 -12.54 15.64
C ARG A 68 -10.05 -11.24 15.47
N ALA A 69 -9.46 -10.75 16.55
CA ALA A 69 -8.69 -9.51 16.51
C ALA A 69 -7.44 -9.64 15.64
N ILE A 70 -7.18 -8.60 14.87
CA ILE A 70 -5.92 -8.38 14.17
C ILE A 70 -5.31 -7.11 14.76
N PHE A 71 -4.01 -7.13 14.98
CA PHE A 71 -3.29 -6.10 15.72
C PHE A 71 -2.46 -5.24 14.77
N LEU A 72 -2.45 -3.93 14.99
CA LEU A 72 -1.50 -3.02 14.37
C LEU A 72 -0.20 -3.08 15.19
N HIS A 73 0.83 -3.69 14.63
CA HIS A 73 2.13 -3.89 15.28
C HIS A 73 3.06 -2.70 15.11
N GLY A 74 3.00 -2.04 13.99
CA GLY A 74 3.85 -0.91 13.69
C GLY A 74 3.24 -0.02 12.62
N HIS A 75 3.61 1.23 12.62
CA HIS A 75 3.21 2.18 11.60
C HIS A 75 4.33 3.16 11.29
N GLY A 76 4.27 3.74 10.11
CA GLY A 76 5.18 4.80 9.70
C GLY A 76 4.49 5.75 8.76
N THR A 77 4.83 7.01 8.88
CA THR A 77 4.34 8.06 7.99
C THR A 77 5.51 8.87 7.45
N GLY A 78 5.34 9.43 6.26
CA GLY A 78 6.33 10.27 5.64
C GLY A 78 5.75 11.24 4.64
N SER A 79 6.39 12.38 4.49
CA SER A 79 6.02 13.38 3.50
C SER A 79 7.24 13.88 2.73
N GLU A 80 7.05 14.07 1.43
CA GLU A 80 8.00 14.67 0.51
C GLU A 80 7.74 16.16 0.37
N PRO A 81 8.78 16.95 0.05
CA PRO A 81 8.60 18.31 -0.42
C PRO A 81 7.80 18.35 -1.73
N GLN A 82 7.46 19.55 -2.16
CA GLN A 82 6.89 19.73 -3.49
C GLN A 82 7.83 19.19 -4.58
N VAL A 83 7.27 18.69 -5.68
CA VAL A 83 8.02 17.96 -6.71
C VAL A 83 9.26 18.72 -7.20
N LEU A 84 9.17 20.04 -7.38
CA LEU A 84 10.28 20.87 -7.83
C LEU A 84 11.40 21.05 -6.79
N ASN A 85 11.12 20.72 -5.52
CA ASN A 85 12.06 20.87 -4.41
C ASN A 85 12.69 19.53 -4.00
N ARG A 86 12.49 18.45 -4.79
CA ARG A 86 13.01 17.12 -4.48
C ARG A 86 14.35 16.88 -5.14
N ARG A 87 15.24 16.17 -4.43
CA ARG A 87 16.50 15.68 -4.99
C ARG A 87 16.31 14.72 -6.15
N SER A 88 15.26 13.89 -6.06
CA SER A 88 14.92 12.91 -7.08
C SER A 88 13.40 12.86 -7.25
N ILE A 89 12.96 12.79 -8.50
CA ILE A 89 11.54 12.61 -8.83
C ILE A 89 11.18 11.12 -8.90
N GLY A 90 12.15 10.27 -9.23
CA GLY A 90 11.96 8.82 -9.41
C GLY A 90 12.10 8.01 -8.12
N GLN A 91 12.41 8.63 -6.99
CA GLN A 91 12.58 8.01 -5.69
C GLN A 91 11.77 8.77 -4.63
N SER A 92 11.49 8.11 -3.51
CA SER A 92 10.84 8.75 -2.36
C SER A 92 11.52 8.33 -1.06
N GLU A 93 12.33 9.23 -0.51
CA GLU A 93 12.95 9.04 0.80
C GLU A 93 11.89 8.90 1.90
N ALA A 94 10.79 9.63 1.78
CA ALA A 94 9.67 9.59 2.73
C ALA A 94 8.94 8.24 2.69
N MET A 95 8.75 7.63 1.51
CA MET A 95 8.17 6.30 1.41
C MET A 95 9.08 5.26 2.06
N VAL A 96 10.38 5.27 1.72
CA VAL A 96 11.36 4.35 2.32
C VAL A 96 11.39 4.48 3.84
N ALA A 97 11.40 5.72 4.35
CA ALA A 97 11.36 5.98 5.79
C ALA A 97 10.06 5.48 6.45
N ALA A 98 8.90 5.65 5.79
CA ALA A 98 7.62 5.17 6.31
C ALA A 98 7.61 3.64 6.46
N TYR A 99 8.08 2.90 5.45
CA TYR A 99 8.21 1.44 5.53
C TYR A 99 9.20 1.00 6.62
N ARG A 100 10.40 1.61 6.65
CA ARG A 100 11.41 1.32 7.68
C ARG A 100 10.88 1.57 9.09
N ASN A 101 10.21 2.70 9.30
CA ASN A 101 9.67 3.05 10.62
C ASN A 101 8.55 2.11 11.04
N ALA A 102 7.69 1.69 10.10
CA ALA A 102 6.65 0.70 10.37
C ALA A 102 7.23 -0.66 10.77
N LEU A 103 8.26 -1.15 10.06
CA LEU A 103 8.96 -2.39 10.38
C LEU A 103 9.66 -2.30 11.74
N ALA A 104 10.38 -1.21 11.99
CA ALA A 104 11.07 -0.97 13.26
C ALA A 104 10.08 -0.90 14.43
N GLY A 105 8.95 -0.20 14.26
CA GLY A 105 7.87 -0.15 15.26
C GLY A 105 7.24 -1.50 15.54
N ALA A 106 7.18 -2.39 14.54
CA ALA A 106 6.72 -3.76 14.72
C ALA A 106 7.79 -4.71 15.27
N GLY A 107 9.05 -4.29 15.33
CA GLY A 107 10.18 -5.13 15.76
C GLY A 107 10.49 -6.29 14.82
N ILE A 108 10.22 -6.13 13.51
CA ILE A 108 10.41 -7.17 12.50
C ILE A 108 11.23 -6.68 11.31
N GLU A 109 11.80 -7.63 10.58
CA GLU A 109 12.47 -7.42 9.31
C GLU A 109 11.50 -7.61 8.13
N ALA A 110 11.79 -6.99 6.98
CA ALA A 110 10.96 -7.09 5.78
C ALA A 110 10.75 -8.53 5.28
N GLY A 111 11.71 -9.43 5.52
CA GLY A 111 11.61 -10.85 5.21
C GLY A 111 10.53 -11.61 6.00
N GLN A 112 10.04 -11.06 7.10
CA GLN A 112 8.98 -11.66 7.92
C GLN A 112 7.57 -11.27 7.45
N ILE A 113 7.45 -10.32 6.53
CA ILE A 113 6.18 -9.96 5.89
C ILE A 113 5.74 -11.11 4.98
N GLY A 114 4.56 -11.66 5.24
CA GLY A 114 3.99 -12.75 4.44
C GLY A 114 3.12 -12.30 3.27
N ALA A 115 2.57 -11.09 3.32
CA ALA A 115 1.80 -10.48 2.25
C ALA A 115 1.83 -8.96 2.34
N ALA A 116 1.67 -8.31 1.19
CA ALA A 116 1.54 -6.87 1.09
C ALA A 116 0.24 -6.48 0.35
N ASP A 117 -0.27 -5.29 0.63
CA ASP A 117 -1.16 -4.57 -0.28
C ASP A 117 -0.52 -3.21 -0.55
N LEU A 118 0.23 -3.14 -1.67
CA LEU A 118 0.98 -1.97 -2.06
C LEU A 118 0.09 -1.01 -2.86
N TYR A 119 0.16 0.27 -2.52
CA TYR A 119 -0.63 1.29 -3.19
C TYR A 119 -0.19 1.45 -4.65
N SER A 120 -1.11 1.21 -5.58
CA SER A 120 -0.82 0.99 -6.99
C SER A 120 -1.53 1.98 -7.92
N CYS A 121 -1.54 3.28 -7.56
CA CYS A 121 -2.11 4.31 -8.44
C CYS A 121 -1.39 4.39 -9.79
N PHE A 122 -0.09 4.14 -9.80
CA PHE A 122 0.79 3.99 -10.95
C PHE A 122 1.81 2.88 -10.68
N PRO A 123 2.36 2.21 -11.70
CA PRO A 123 3.38 1.17 -11.50
C PRO A 123 4.58 1.60 -10.68
N ILE A 124 5.05 2.84 -10.85
CA ILE A 124 6.20 3.38 -10.10
C ILE A 124 5.97 3.38 -8.58
N ALA A 125 4.74 3.62 -8.12
CA ALA A 125 4.44 3.59 -6.70
C ALA A 125 4.64 2.20 -6.07
N VAL A 126 4.32 1.15 -6.84
CA VAL A 126 4.57 -0.24 -6.43
C VAL A 126 6.07 -0.53 -6.38
N TRP A 127 6.82 -0.12 -7.40
CA TRP A 127 8.26 -0.38 -7.48
C TRP A 127 9.02 0.31 -6.35
N VAL A 128 8.75 1.57 -6.05
CA VAL A 128 9.38 2.27 -4.93
C VAL A 128 9.05 1.60 -3.59
N ALA A 129 7.82 1.11 -3.41
CA ALA A 129 7.45 0.36 -2.21
C ALA A 129 8.13 -1.01 -2.13
N MET A 130 8.29 -1.71 -3.26
CA MET A 130 9.06 -2.97 -3.35
C MET A 130 10.52 -2.75 -2.97
N ASP A 131 11.16 -1.70 -3.50
CA ASP A 131 12.54 -1.33 -3.16
C ASP A 131 12.68 -1.07 -1.66
N ALA A 132 11.72 -0.36 -1.05
CA ALA A 132 11.70 -0.08 0.39
C ALA A 132 11.58 -1.35 1.25
N LEU A 133 10.97 -2.40 0.72
CA LEU A 133 10.80 -3.71 1.37
C LEU A 133 11.88 -4.73 0.96
N GLY A 134 12.79 -4.37 0.06
CA GLY A 134 13.76 -5.31 -0.51
C GLY A 134 13.12 -6.46 -1.28
N MET A 135 11.96 -6.24 -1.91
CA MET A 135 11.25 -7.23 -2.70
C MET A 135 11.68 -7.15 -4.17
N SER A 136 11.84 -8.30 -4.81
CA SER A 136 12.10 -8.40 -6.25
C SER A 136 10.81 -8.65 -7.04
N LEU A 137 10.88 -8.54 -8.37
CA LEU A 137 9.75 -8.86 -9.25
C LEU A 137 9.33 -10.34 -9.18
N ASP A 138 10.26 -11.22 -8.82
CA ASP A 138 10.04 -12.66 -8.66
C ASP A 138 9.74 -13.04 -7.20
N ASP A 139 9.49 -12.07 -6.33
CA ASP A 139 9.14 -12.32 -4.93
C ASP A 139 7.84 -13.14 -4.86
N PRO A 140 7.83 -14.29 -4.17
CA PRO A 140 6.66 -15.17 -4.14
C PRO A 140 5.53 -14.61 -3.26
N ARG A 141 5.79 -13.58 -2.48
CA ARG A 141 4.79 -12.98 -1.59
C ARG A 141 3.77 -12.16 -2.38
N PRO A 142 2.48 -12.19 -2.03
CA PRO A 142 1.50 -11.30 -2.64
C PRO A 142 1.89 -9.83 -2.46
N LEU A 143 1.93 -9.09 -3.57
CA LEU A 143 2.15 -7.63 -3.58
C LEU A 143 0.84 -6.85 -3.45
N THR A 144 -0.29 -7.53 -3.59
CA THR A 144 -1.63 -6.99 -3.43
C THR A 144 -2.58 -8.10 -2.98
N LEU A 145 -3.52 -7.76 -2.13
CA LEU A 145 -4.64 -8.63 -1.73
C LEU A 145 -5.96 -8.14 -2.34
N THR A 146 -6.06 -6.86 -2.63
CA THR A 146 -7.23 -6.28 -3.31
C THR A 146 -7.22 -6.58 -4.82
N GLY A 147 -6.06 -6.53 -5.46
CA GLY A 147 -5.87 -6.54 -6.91
C GLY A 147 -5.41 -5.20 -7.48
N GLY A 148 -5.27 -4.18 -6.64
CA GLY A 148 -4.72 -2.87 -7.00
C GLY A 148 -5.70 -1.90 -7.64
N LEU A 149 -5.40 -0.61 -7.56
CA LEU A 149 -6.27 0.47 -8.02
C LEU A 149 -6.67 0.39 -9.51
N PRO A 150 -5.84 -0.16 -10.43
CA PRO A 150 -6.25 -0.30 -11.83
C PRO A 150 -7.33 -1.36 -12.08
N PHE A 151 -7.44 -2.38 -11.23
CA PHE A 151 -8.30 -3.54 -11.46
C PHE A 151 -9.33 -3.74 -10.35
N PHE A 152 -8.95 -3.56 -9.09
CA PHE A 152 -9.90 -3.54 -7.98
C PHE A 152 -10.80 -2.33 -8.06
N GLY A 153 -10.21 -1.17 -8.30
CA GLY A 153 -10.82 0.13 -8.29
C GLY A 153 -10.12 1.08 -7.32
N GLY A 154 -10.19 2.37 -7.60
CA GLY A 154 -9.53 3.42 -6.84
C GLY A 154 -10.54 4.33 -6.13
N PRO A 155 -11.20 3.90 -5.04
CA PRO A 155 -12.24 4.68 -4.36
C PRO A 155 -11.66 5.85 -3.53
N GLY A 156 -10.77 6.65 -4.13
CA GLY A 156 -10.15 7.80 -3.49
C GLY A 156 -9.40 7.42 -2.21
N ASN A 157 -9.63 8.18 -1.15
CA ASN A 157 -8.96 7.96 0.14
C ASN A 157 -9.38 6.65 0.84
N ASN A 158 -10.45 5.99 0.38
CA ASN A 158 -10.94 4.76 1.00
C ASN A 158 -10.21 3.50 0.52
N TYR A 159 -9.36 3.59 -0.53
CA TYR A 159 -8.68 2.40 -1.06
C TYR A 159 -7.86 1.67 0.01
N SER A 160 -7.07 2.38 0.81
CA SER A 160 -6.25 1.75 1.86
C SER A 160 -7.09 1.05 2.93
N THR A 161 -8.33 1.52 3.18
CA THR A 161 -9.26 0.83 4.08
C THR A 161 -9.68 -0.53 3.51
N HIS A 162 -9.87 -0.64 2.19
CA HIS A 162 -10.07 -1.94 1.51
C HIS A 162 -8.84 -2.83 1.64
N GLY A 163 -7.62 -2.29 1.42
CA GLY A 163 -6.38 -3.03 1.62
C GLY A 163 -6.24 -3.59 3.04
N ILE A 164 -6.60 -2.80 4.06
CA ILE A 164 -6.60 -3.25 5.45
C ILE A 164 -7.67 -4.34 5.67
N ALA A 165 -8.86 -4.19 5.11
CA ALA A 165 -9.93 -5.18 5.25
C ALA A 165 -9.53 -6.55 4.65
N GLU A 166 -8.93 -6.54 3.46
CA GLU A 166 -8.39 -7.75 2.82
C GLU A 166 -7.22 -8.34 3.62
N MET A 167 -6.34 -7.50 4.15
CA MET A 167 -5.25 -7.94 5.02
C MET A 167 -5.77 -8.60 6.31
N VAL A 168 -6.79 -8.02 6.93
CA VAL A 168 -7.47 -8.61 8.10
C VAL A 168 -8.07 -9.97 7.74
N HIS A 169 -8.70 -10.10 6.59
CA HIS A 169 -9.24 -11.37 6.11
C HIS A 169 -8.13 -12.39 5.88
N TRP A 170 -7.05 -12.02 5.21
CA TRP A 170 -5.89 -12.87 4.94
C TRP A 170 -5.24 -13.37 6.22
N LEU A 171 -5.00 -12.48 7.19
CA LEU A 171 -4.39 -12.81 8.48
C LEU A 171 -5.26 -13.74 9.33
N ARG A 172 -6.60 -13.57 9.29
CA ARG A 172 -7.53 -14.47 9.98
C ARG A 172 -7.52 -15.90 9.42
N GLY A 173 -7.12 -16.07 8.18
CA GLY A 173 -6.93 -17.39 7.56
C GLY A 173 -5.62 -18.09 7.94
N LYS A 174 -4.75 -17.45 8.75
CA LYS A 174 -3.45 -18.03 9.13
C LYS A 174 -3.52 -18.75 10.47
N SER A 175 -3.00 -19.96 10.52
CA SER A 175 -2.89 -20.76 11.74
C SER A 175 -1.59 -20.50 12.54
N ALA A 176 -0.58 -19.89 11.91
CA ALA A 176 0.68 -19.52 12.52
C ALA A 176 0.81 -17.99 12.64
N PRO A 177 1.66 -17.46 13.53
CA PRO A 177 2.01 -16.04 13.58
C PRO A 177 2.40 -15.52 12.19
N SER A 178 1.72 -14.49 11.75
CA SER A 178 1.89 -13.95 10.39
C SER A 178 1.77 -12.44 10.40
N TYR A 179 2.61 -11.79 9.58
CA TYR A 179 2.63 -10.35 9.40
C TYR A 179 2.26 -9.97 7.98
N GLY A 180 1.53 -8.87 7.85
CA GLY A 180 1.21 -8.26 6.57
C GLY A 180 1.41 -6.76 6.61
N VAL A 181 1.68 -6.17 5.44
CA VAL A 181 1.88 -4.73 5.29
C VAL A 181 0.86 -4.13 4.34
N VAL A 182 0.31 -2.99 4.74
CA VAL A 182 -0.54 -2.17 3.88
C VAL A 182 0.07 -0.79 3.73
N GLY A 183 0.31 -0.39 2.48
CA GLY A 183 0.84 0.91 2.13
C GLY A 183 -0.25 1.85 1.62
N ALA A 184 -0.09 3.14 1.92
CA ALA A 184 -0.90 4.22 1.38
C ALA A 184 0.00 5.30 0.79
N ASN A 185 -0.45 5.91 -0.30
CA ASN A 185 0.24 6.97 -0.99
C ASN A 185 -0.75 8.04 -1.43
N GLY A 186 -0.35 9.30 -1.37
CA GLY A 186 -1.14 10.44 -1.83
C GLY A 186 -0.32 11.46 -2.60
N GLY A 187 -0.98 12.15 -3.53
CA GLY A 187 -0.34 13.11 -4.42
C GLY A 187 0.69 12.44 -5.36
N TYR A 188 1.72 13.19 -5.75
CA TYR A 188 2.80 12.69 -6.61
C TYR A 188 3.89 12.03 -5.77
N LEU A 189 3.62 10.85 -5.16
CA LEU A 189 4.48 10.24 -4.14
C LEU A 189 4.84 11.24 -3.03
N SER A 190 3.83 11.98 -2.53
CA SER A 190 4.07 13.12 -1.64
C SER A 190 3.81 12.82 -0.18
N LYS A 191 2.92 11.87 0.08
CA LYS A 191 2.48 11.49 1.43
C LYS A 191 2.37 9.98 1.51
N HIS A 192 2.92 9.42 2.55
CA HIS A 192 2.95 7.97 2.75
C HIS A 192 2.49 7.62 4.15
N ALA A 193 1.73 6.54 4.25
CA ALA A 193 1.41 5.88 5.50
C ALA A 193 1.50 4.37 5.30
N VAL A 194 2.11 3.70 6.25
CA VAL A 194 2.33 2.24 6.23
C VAL A 194 1.88 1.66 7.55
N GLY A 195 1.13 0.57 7.50
CA GLY A 195 0.74 -0.21 8.67
C GLY A 195 1.21 -1.66 8.57
N ILE A 196 1.79 -2.17 9.65
CA ILE A 196 2.13 -3.59 9.82
C ILE A 196 1.07 -4.23 10.70
N TYR A 197 0.41 -5.24 10.18
CA TYR A 197 -0.68 -5.96 10.83
C TYR A 197 -0.28 -7.40 11.12
N ALA A 198 -0.76 -7.98 12.22
CA ALA A 198 -0.52 -9.38 12.55
C ALA A 198 -1.70 -10.01 13.29
N ASN A 199 -1.77 -11.36 13.26
CA ASN A 199 -2.76 -12.17 13.96
C ASN A 199 -2.31 -12.57 15.38
N ILE A 200 -1.26 -11.93 15.89
CA ILE A 200 -0.77 -12.11 17.28
C ILE A 200 -0.82 -10.76 18.01
N PRO A 201 -1.05 -10.75 19.33
CA PRO A 201 -0.99 -9.52 20.12
C PRO A 201 0.38 -8.85 20.07
N THR A 202 0.38 -7.54 20.26
CA THR A 202 1.58 -6.73 20.43
C THR A 202 1.45 -5.86 21.68
N GLU A 203 2.58 -5.48 22.26
CA GLU A 203 2.62 -4.40 23.24
C GLU A 203 2.50 -3.05 22.53
N PHE A 204 2.00 -2.05 23.24
CA PHE A 204 1.93 -0.70 22.71
C PHE A 204 3.36 -0.14 22.55
N HIS A 205 3.64 0.38 21.37
CA HIS A 205 4.87 1.14 21.10
C HIS A 205 4.52 2.60 20.90
N GLU A 206 5.41 3.49 21.32
CA GLU A 206 5.24 4.91 21.07
C GLU A 206 5.15 5.21 19.57
N ALA A 207 4.33 6.19 19.23
CA ALA A 207 4.19 6.63 17.85
C ALA A 207 5.52 7.18 17.33
N VAL A 208 5.97 6.67 16.19
CA VAL A 208 7.15 7.21 15.51
C VAL A 208 6.74 8.51 14.81
N PRO A 209 7.50 9.60 15.00
CA PRO A 209 7.21 10.86 14.31
C PRO A 209 7.21 10.70 12.79
N GLU A 210 6.38 11.52 12.13
CA GLU A 210 6.37 11.59 10.67
C GLU A 210 7.77 11.96 10.15
N PHE A 211 8.26 11.18 9.20
CA PHE A 211 9.46 11.54 8.47
C PHE A 211 9.13 12.61 7.43
N LYS A 212 9.89 13.72 7.45
CA LYS A 212 9.82 14.76 6.43
C LYS A 212 11.12 14.75 5.64
N ALA A 213 11.03 14.46 4.36
CA ALA A 213 12.20 14.51 3.49
C ALA A 213 12.72 15.94 3.37
N PRO A 214 14.05 16.16 3.36
CA PRO A 214 14.62 17.48 3.25
C PRO A 214 14.32 18.12 1.89
N GLU A 215 14.14 19.43 1.88
CA GLU A 215 14.10 20.20 0.63
C GLU A 215 15.52 20.36 0.08
N ASP A 216 15.67 20.14 -1.22
CA ASP A 216 16.92 20.43 -1.94
C ASP A 216 16.71 21.69 -2.79
N LEU A 217 16.84 22.83 -2.15
CA LEU A 217 16.79 24.12 -2.81
C LEU A 217 18.21 24.50 -3.28
N GLU A 218 18.67 23.97 -4.39
CA GLU A 218 19.68 24.71 -5.16
C GLU A 218 19.02 25.99 -5.71
N VAL A 219 19.27 27.10 -5.04
CA VAL A 219 18.95 28.41 -5.58
C VAL A 219 19.82 28.62 -6.79
N VAL A 220 19.32 28.29 -7.98
CA VAL A 220 19.94 28.72 -9.23
C VAL A 220 19.76 30.24 -9.25
N SER A 221 20.77 30.98 -8.81
CA SER A 221 20.83 32.41 -9.05
C SER A 221 20.79 32.63 -10.56
N ALA A 222 19.72 33.26 -11.03
CA ALA A 222 19.67 33.72 -12.42
C ALA A 222 20.87 34.67 -12.62
N GLN A 223 21.80 34.26 -13.48
CA GLN A 223 22.84 35.11 -14.04
C GLN A 223 22.24 35.95 -15.17
#